data_2e715ef2f6f525aad561b5a4bfc8b791
#
_entry.id   2e715ef2f6f525aad561b5a4bfc8b791
#
_cell.length_a   1.000
_cell.length_b   1.000
_cell.length_c   1.000
_cell.angle_alpha   90.00
_cell.angle_beta   90.00
_cell.angle_gamma   90.00
#
_symmetry.space_group_name_H-M   'P 1'
#
loop_
_entity.id
_entity.type
_entity.pdbx_description
1 polymer ?
#
loop_
_entity_poly.entity_id
_entity_poly.type
_entity_poly.pdbx_seq_one_letter_code
_entity_poly.pdbx_strand_id
1 'polypeptide(L)'
;MTEFYVDNLSYALGSVKRTVDESAKSDTFSSAKLLRDSGFETHHLAAEGESVLDLAVKAVGPIRGSLTELHAIIWASCIPENATVGDRVQFERSRDVKPLMDFPASRLQSHLDAPQAIVLGLVQQACTSMLGSVRVACGLLTTEGDFENILCLTSDCFPSGAKYEQSYSLISDGAACCVVSRKPEGYRILACHQITNGAAVQASDEETAAVYFTYMNRIVNETLAKAKMT
;
A
#
# COMPACT_ATOMS: atom_id res chain seq x y z
N MET A 1 1.44 13.25 25.83
CA MET A 1 1.78 12.82 24.48
C MET A 1 0.48 12.65 23.73
N THR A 2 0.38 13.17 22.52
CA THR A 2 -0.82 12.98 21.68
C THR A 2 -0.90 11.52 21.28
N GLU A 3 -2.04 10.87 21.52
CA GLU A 3 -2.29 9.48 21.12
C GLU A 3 -2.95 9.46 19.74
N PHE A 4 -2.60 8.46 18.95
CA PHE A 4 -3.19 8.22 17.63
C PHE A 4 -3.73 6.81 17.54
N TYR A 5 -4.75 6.64 16.72
CA TYR A 5 -5.47 5.38 16.57
C TYR A 5 -5.64 5.05 15.10
N VAL A 6 -5.70 3.76 14.79
CA VAL A 6 -6.03 3.22 13.47
C VAL A 6 -7.38 2.53 13.57
N ASP A 7 -8.30 2.95 12.74
CA ASP A 7 -9.62 2.35 12.62
C ASP A 7 -10.08 2.22 11.17
N ASN A 8 -11.32 1.83 10.95
CA ASN A 8 -11.93 1.73 9.62
C ASN A 8 -11.05 0.96 8.62
N LEU A 9 -10.50 -0.20 9.04
CA LEU A 9 -9.70 -1.04 8.17
C LEU A 9 -10.59 -1.74 7.14
N SER A 10 -10.19 -1.64 5.88
CA SER A 10 -10.87 -2.30 4.78
C SER A 10 -9.89 -2.66 3.68
N TYR A 11 -10.28 -3.60 2.81
CA TYR A 11 -9.48 -4.01 1.66
C TYR A 11 -10.34 -4.48 0.49
N ALA A 12 -9.73 -4.54 -0.67
CA ALA A 12 -10.27 -5.18 -1.86
C ALA A 12 -9.17 -5.98 -2.55
N LEU A 13 -9.54 -7.10 -3.15
CA LEU A 13 -8.64 -7.92 -3.96
C LEU A 13 -9.02 -7.77 -5.44
N GLY A 14 -8.07 -8.03 -6.32
CA GLY A 14 -8.31 -8.11 -7.75
C GLY A 14 -9.47 -9.05 -8.07
N SER A 15 -10.26 -8.71 -9.07
CA SER A 15 -11.53 -9.39 -9.37
C SER A 15 -11.37 -10.81 -9.90
N VAL A 16 -10.18 -11.20 -10.37
CA VAL A 16 -9.90 -12.53 -10.94
C VAL A 16 -9.19 -13.39 -9.89
N LYS A 17 -9.90 -14.33 -9.30
CA LYS A 17 -9.31 -15.33 -8.42
C LYS A 17 -8.69 -16.45 -9.24
N ARG A 18 -7.43 -16.82 -8.95
CA ARG A 18 -6.71 -17.95 -9.55
C ARG A 18 -6.21 -18.92 -8.48
N THR A 19 -6.22 -20.19 -8.83
CA THR A 19 -5.55 -21.24 -8.06
C THR A 19 -4.05 -21.28 -8.38
N VAL A 20 -3.25 -21.84 -7.48
CA VAL A 20 -1.81 -22.04 -7.76
C VAL A 20 -1.57 -22.96 -8.96
N ASP A 21 -2.50 -23.89 -9.29
CA ASP A 21 -2.40 -24.76 -10.46
C ASP A 21 -2.56 -24.00 -11.79
N GLU A 22 -3.43 -23.00 -11.81
CA GLU A 22 -3.60 -22.11 -12.96
C GLU A 22 -2.38 -21.21 -13.12
N SER A 23 -1.92 -20.59 -12.02
CA SER A 23 -0.84 -19.60 -12.04
C SER A 23 0.54 -20.22 -12.28
N ALA A 24 0.77 -21.46 -11.86
CA ALA A 24 2.04 -22.17 -12.10
C ALA A 24 2.33 -22.42 -13.59
N LYS A 25 1.34 -22.25 -14.46
CA LYS A 25 1.51 -22.40 -15.92
C LYS A 25 2.19 -21.18 -16.56
N SER A 26 1.97 -19.98 -16.00
CA SER A 26 2.43 -18.73 -16.63
C SER A 26 2.89 -17.65 -15.63
N ASP A 27 2.32 -17.61 -14.43
CA ASP A 27 2.34 -16.41 -13.57
C ASP A 27 3.28 -16.55 -12.36
N THR A 28 3.91 -17.72 -12.17
CA THR A 28 4.85 -17.97 -11.08
C THR A 28 6.17 -18.58 -11.56
N PHE A 29 7.18 -18.59 -10.71
CA PHE A 29 8.44 -19.28 -10.94
C PHE A 29 8.39 -20.72 -10.41
N SER A 30 7.71 -20.93 -9.30
CA SER A 30 7.61 -22.20 -8.59
C SER A 30 6.50 -23.08 -9.16
N SER A 31 6.62 -24.39 -8.94
CA SER A 31 5.56 -25.33 -9.25
C SER A 31 4.38 -25.18 -8.31
N ALA A 32 3.18 -25.55 -8.76
CA ALA A 32 1.98 -25.56 -7.93
C ALA A 32 2.15 -26.39 -6.64
N LYS A 33 2.92 -27.50 -6.72
CA LYS A 33 3.22 -28.33 -5.55
C LYS A 33 4.00 -27.53 -4.49
N LEU A 34 5.06 -26.83 -4.89
CA LEU A 34 5.90 -26.06 -3.98
C LEU A 34 5.11 -24.92 -3.32
N LEU A 35 4.28 -24.23 -4.11
CA LEU A 35 3.42 -23.16 -3.57
C LEU A 35 2.42 -23.71 -2.54
N ARG A 36 1.79 -24.86 -2.80
CA ARG A 36 0.89 -25.49 -1.81
C ARG A 36 1.63 -25.96 -0.56
N ASP A 37 2.80 -26.57 -0.71
CA ASP A 37 3.63 -27.00 0.42
C ASP A 37 4.05 -25.77 1.29
N SER A 38 4.11 -24.57 0.69
CA SER A 38 4.36 -23.30 1.39
C SER A 38 3.09 -22.64 1.93
N GLY A 39 1.92 -23.27 1.80
CA GLY A 39 0.65 -22.79 2.34
C GLY A 39 -0.18 -21.90 1.42
N PHE A 40 0.23 -21.70 0.16
CA PHE A 40 -0.54 -20.92 -0.81
C PHE A 40 -1.51 -21.81 -1.59
N GLU A 41 -2.75 -21.37 -1.73
CA GLU A 41 -3.78 -22.07 -2.51
C GLU A 41 -4.29 -21.24 -3.68
N THR A 42 -4.48 -19.96 -3.43
CA THR A 42 -5.06 -19.02 -4.40
C THR A 42 -4.44 -17.65 -4.25
N HIS A 43 -4.51 -16.85 -5.33
CA HIS A 43 -4.25 -15.43 -5.30
C HIS A 43 -5.22 -14.68 -6.22
N HIS A 44 -5.14 -13.35 -6.26
CA HIS A 44 -6.05 -12.51 -7.01
C HIS A 44 -5.29 -11.59 -7.96
N LEU A 45 -5.82 -11.45 -9.18
CA LEU A 45 -5.33 -10.54 -10.20
C LEU A 45 -6.40 -9.49 -10.50
N ALA A 46 -5.98 -8.30 -10.88
CA ALA A 46 -6.88 -7.34 -11.48
C ALA A 46 -7.48 -7.91 -12.78
N ALA A 47 -8.75 -7.67 -13.01
CA ALA A 47 -9.39 -8.00 -14.28
C ALA A 47 -8.88 -7.07 -15.39
N GLU A 48 -9.09 -7.47 -16.64
CA GLU A 48 -8.78 -6.58 -17.77
C GLU A 48 -9.52 -5.24 -17.63
N GLY A 49 -8.75 -4.15 -17.64
CA GLY A 49 -9.27 -2.80 -17.44
C GLY A 49 -9.52 -2.40 -15.99
N GLU A 50 -9.35 -3.29 -15.03
CA GLU A 50 -9.43 -2.95 -13.60
C GLU A 50 -8.13 -2.24 -13.16
N SER A 51 -8.26 -0.99 -12.78
CA SER A 51 -7.14 -0.14 -12.40
C SER A 51 -6.89 -0.13 -10.89
N VAL A 52 -5.74 0.41 -10.47
CA VAL A 52 -5.46 0.68 -9.06
C VAL A 52 -6.49 1.62 -8.43
N LEU A 53 -7.08 2.53 -9.21
CA LEU A 53 -8.15 3.40 -8.73
C LEU A 53 -9.43 2.61 -8.46
N ASP A 54 -9.79 1.66 -9.32
CA ASP A 54 -10.98 0.82 -9.13
C ASP A 54 -10.84 -0.04 -7.86
N LEU A 55 -9.66 -0.62 -7.64
CA LEU A 55 -9.37 -1.38 -6.42
C LEU A 55 -9.44 -0.48 -5.17
N ALA A 56 -8.88 0.72 -5.23
CA ALA A 56 -8.95 1.70 -4.15
C ALA A 56 -10.39 2.09 -3.82
N VAL A 57 -11.22 2.38 -4.83
CA VAL A 57 -12.65 2.69 -4.66
C VAL A 57 -13.39 1.52 -4.02
N LYS A 58 -13.10 0.28 -4.44
CA LYS A 58 -13.67 -0.93 -3.83
C LYS A 58 -13.24 -1.09 -2.36
N ALA A 59 -11.96 -0.86 -2.05
CA ALA A 59 -11.45 -0.95 -0.69
C ALA A 59 -12.07 0.09 0.24
N VAL A 60 -12.28 1.30 -0.24
CA VAL A 60 -12.89 2.39 0.56
C VAL A 60 -14.41 2.25 0.68
N GLY A 61 -15.06 1.58 -0.28
CA GLY A 61 -16.52 1.44 -0.33
C GLY A 61 -17.18 1.05 1.00
N PRO A 62 -16.71 -0.01 1.70
CA PRO A 62 -17.32 -0.46 2.96
C PRO A 62 -17.24 0.58 4.10
N ILE A 63 -16.23 1.44 4.09
CA ILE A 63 -15.99 2.43 5.15
C ILE A 63 -16.41 3.85 4.77
N ARG A 64 -16.91 4.06 3.53
CA ARG A 64 -17.23 5.38 2.99
C ARG A 64 -18.15 6.21 3.90
N GLY A 65 -19.13 5.56 4.51
CA GLY A 65 -20.08 6.21 5.43
C GLY A 65 -19.45 6.74 6.72
N SER A 66 -18.25 6.24 7.07
CA SER A 66 -17.49 6.66 8.25
C SER A 66 -16.42 7.70 7.91
N LEU A 67 -16.18 7.99 6.62
CA LEU A 67 -15.17 8.95 6.16
C LEU A 67 -15.74 10.37 6.19
N THR A 68 -15.95 10.91 7.39
CA THR A 68 -16.37 12.30 7.57
C THR A 68 -15.14 13.17 7.80
N GLU A 69 -15.16 14.38 7.23
CA GLU A 69 -14.13 15.41 7.48
C GLU A 69 -12.70 14.92 7.32
N LEU A 70 -12.40 14.31 6.15
CA LEU A 70 -11.03 13.93 5.82
C LEU A 70 -10.16 15.19 5.63
N HIS A 71 -9.03 15.24 6.35
CA HIS A 71 -8.05 16.32 6.24
C HIS A 71 -6.91 15.98 5.28
N ALA A 72 -6.60 14.70 5.13
CA ALA A 72 -5.63 14.23 4.16
C ALA A 72 -5.97 12.83 3.63
N ILE A 73 -5.50 12.57 2.41
CA ILE A 73 -5.47 11.25 1.77
C ILE A 73 -4.02 10.95 1.43
N ILE A 74 -3.47 9.87 1.97
CA ILE A 74 -2.11 9.43 1.70
C ILE A 74 -2.19 8.15 0.88
N TRP A 75 -1.84 8.27 -0.41
CA TRP A 75 -1.76 7.14 -1.33
C TRP A 75 -0.37 6.52 -1.29
N ALA A 76 -0.27 5.27 -0.89
CA ALA A 76 0.95 4.51 -0.88
C ALA A 76 0.93 3.46 -2.01
N SER A 77 2.06 3.26 -2.68
CA SER A 77 2.22 2.20 -3.69
C SER A 77 3.55 1.50 -3.51
N CYS A 78 3.52 0.19 -3.68
CA CYS A 78 4.74 -0.63 -3.73
C CYS A 78 5.47 -0.42 -5.06
N ILE A 79 4.70 -0.39 -6.15
CA ILE A 79 5.20 -0.21 -7.53
C ILE A 79 4.96 1.25 -7.92
N PRO A 80 6.02 2.04 -8.25
CA PRO A 80 5.87 3.47 -8.57
C PRO A 80 4.91 3.76 -9.72
N GLU A 81 4.76 2.85 -10.67
CA GLU A 81 3.83 2.98 -11.80
C GLU A 81 2.37 3.07 -11.34
N ASN A 82 2.04 2.50 -10.19
CA ASN A 82 0.70 2.55 -9.61
C ASN A 82 0.36 3.89 -8.91
N ALA A 83 1.32 4.81 -8.85
CA ALA A 83 1.11 6.16 -8.34
C ALA A 83 0.62 7.13 -9.42
N THR A 84 0.43 6.68 -10.66
CA THR A 84 -0.13 7.46 -11.77
C THR A 84 -1.15 6.64 -12.54
N VAL A 85 -2.17 7.31 -13.03
CA VAL A 85 -3.14 6.79 -14.02
C VAL A 85 -3.06 7.59 -15.33
N GLY A 86 -1.93 8.25 -15.54
CA GLY A 86 -1.69 9.14 -16.67
C GLY A 86 -1.67 8.42 -18.02
N ASP A 87 -2.23 9.08 -19.03
CA ASP A 87 -2.33 8.56 -20.39
C ASP A 87 -1.05 8.84 -21.19
N ARG A 88 -0.16 7.85 -21.22
CA ARG A 88 1.10 7.91 -21.99
C ARG A 88 0.86 8.00 -23.51
N VAL A 89 -0.19 7.36 -24.01
CA VAL A 89 -0.52 7.40 -25.45
C VAL A 89 -0.94 8.80 -25.85
N GLN A 90 -1.73 9.49 -25.03
CA GLN A 90 -2.09 10.87 -25.26
C GLN A 90 -0.85 11.79 -25.21
N PHE A 91 0.07 11.57 -24.25
CA PHE A 91 1.33 12.31 -24.21
C PHE A 91 2.15 12.11 -25.50
N GLU A 92 2.30 10.88 -25.97
CA GLU A 92 3.07 10.59 -27.20
C GLU A 92 2.49 11.26 -28.44
N ARG A 93 1.17 11.44 -28.50
CA ARG A 93 0.47 12.13 -29.59
C ARG A 93 0.55 13.65 -29.50
N SER A 94 0.34 14.19 -28.31
CA SER A 94 0.22 15.65 -28.12
C SER A 94 1.52 16.33 -27.76
N ARG A 95 2.48 15.59 -27.17
CA ARG A 95 3.69 16.10 -26.50
C ARG A 95 3.41 17.04 -25.34
N ASP A 96 2.16 17.13 -24.90
CA ASP A 96 1.75 17.81 -23.68
C ASP A 96 1.98 16.86 -22.48
N VAL A 97 2.64 17.34 -21.44
CA VAL A 97 2.92 16.54 -20.23
C VAL A 97 1.72 16.40 -19.30
N LYS A 98 0.69 17.23 -19.48
CA LYS A 98 -0.50 17.24 -18.63
C LYS A 98 -1.18 15.86 -18.48
N PRO A 99 -1.35 15.06 -19.55
CA PRO A 99 -1.90 13.72 -19.42
C PRO A 99 -1.10 12.77 -18.53
N LEU A 100 0.19 13.04 -18.27
CA LEU A 100 1.01 12.23 -17.37
C LEU A 100 0.83 12.61 -15.89
N MET A 101 0.24 13.80 -15.63
CA MET A 101 0.03 14.34 -14.28
C MET A 101 -1.33 13.93 -13.70
N ASP A 102 -1.83 12.77 -14.06
CA ASP A 102 -3.08 12.24 -13.54
C ASP A 102 -2.78 11.26 -12.39
N PHE A 103 -3.14 11.67 -11.19
CA PHE A 103 -2.81 10.91 -9.98
C PHE A 103 -4.06 10.23 -9.41
N PRO A 104 -4.00 8.91 -9.12
CA PRO A 104 -5.14 8.15 -8.60
C PRO A 104 -5.61 8.69 -7.25
N ALA A 105 -4.71 9.21 -6.42
CA ALA A 105 -5.05 9.84 -5.15
C ALA A 105 -5.97 11.07 -5.31
N SER A 106 -5.69 11.93 -6.30
CA SER A 106 -6.54 13.10 -6.58
C SER A 106 -7.90 12.70 -7.15
N ARG A 107 -7.95 11.65 -7.97
CA ARG A 107 -9.21 11.08 -8.45
C ARG A 107 -10.03 10.47 -7.31
N LEU A 108 -9.37 9.77 -6.38
CA LEU A 108 -10.04 9.23 -5.20
C LEU A 108 -10.59 10.36 -4.31
N GLN A 109 -9.84 11.43 -4.09
CA GLN A 109 -10.30 12.62 -3.37
C GLN A 109 -11.62 13.17 -3.96
N SER A 110 -11.65 13.32 -5.29
CA SER A 110 -12.86 13.76 -6.01
C SER A 110 -14.01 12.74 -5.88
N HIS A 111 -13.70 11.45 -5.98
CA HIS A 111 -14.69 10.36 -5.81
C HIS A 111 -15.33 10.36 -4.41
N LEU A 112 -14.55 10.71 -3.39
CA LEU A 112 -15.01 10.78 -2.00
C LEU A 112 -15.74 12.09 -1.65
N ASP A 113 -15.75 13.06 -2.57
CA ASP A 113 -16.25 14.40 -2.33
C ASP A 113 -15.58 15.07 -1.11
N ALA A 114 -14.26 14.98 -1.06
CA ALA A 114 -13.43 15.51 0.03
C ALA A 114 -12.51 16.65 -0.45
N PRO A 115 -13.05 17.78 -0.97
CA PRO A 115 -12.26 18.83 -1.63
C PRO A 115 -11.27 19.54 -0.69
N GLN A 116 -11.51 19.50 0.62
CA GLN A 116 -10.65 20.10 1.64
C GLN A 116 -9.46 19.19 2.03
N ALA A 117 -9.51 17.89 1.72
CA ALA A 117 -8.43 16.98 2.06
C ALA A 117 -7.20 17.24 1.18
N ILE A 118 -6.04 17.40 1.79
CA ILE A 118 -4.78 17.40 1.02
C ILE A 118 -4.45 15.98 0.53
N VAL A 119 -3.72 15.90 -0.58
CA VAL A 119 -3.37 14.62 -1.21
C VAL A 119 -1.85 14.44 -1.22
N LEU A 120 -1.38 13.30 -0.73
CA LEU A 120 0.03 12.95 -0.67
C LEU A 120 0.27 11.57 -1.30
N GLY A 121 1.42 11.38 -1.96
CA GLY A 121 1.87 10.11 -2.51
C GLY A 121 3.14 9.60 -1.84
N LEU A 122 3.21 8.28 -1.55
CA LEU A 122 4.39 7.58 -1.03
C LEU A 122 4.72 6.39 -1.92
N VAL A 123 5.85 6.45 -2.65
CA VAL A 123 6.21 5.45 -3.67
C VAL A 123 7.63 4.91 -3.54
N GLN A 124 8.37 5.27 -2.48
CA GLN A 124 9.79 4.91 -2.34
C GLN A 124 10.06 4.00 -1.13
N GLN A 125 9.06 3.29 -0.67
CA GLN A 125 9.16 2.42 0.49
C GLN A 125 8.74 0.97 0.17
N ALA A 126 8.54 0.65 -1.11
CA ALA A 126 8.12 -0.66 -1.59
C ALA A 126 6.97 -1.25 -0.72
N CYS A 127 7.04 -2.52 -0.34
CA CYS A 127 6.00 -3.21 0.43
C CYS A 127 5.72 -2.60 1.83
N THR A 128 6.55 -1.67 2.31
CA THR A 128 6.33 -0.99 3.60
C THR A 128 5.65 0.37 3.47
N SER A 129 5.27 0.78 2.25
CA SER A 129 4.70 2.11 1.99
C SER A 129 3.40 2.36 2.75
N MET A 130 2.55 1.34 2.96
CA MET A 130 1.35 1.47 3.79
C MET A 130 1.69 1.80 5.26
N LEU A 131 2.67 1.13 5.86
CA LEU A 131 3.13 1.45 7.22
C LEU A 131 3.79 2.84 7.27
N GLY A 132 4.49 3.22 6.19
CA GLY A 132 5.03 4.57 6.01
C GLY A 132 3.94 5.64 5.98
N SER A 133 2.81 5.37 5.33
CA SER A 133 1.67 6.30 5.29
C SER A 133 1.08 6.55 6.68
N VAL A 134 0.93 5.50 7.49
CA VAL A 134 0.48 5.62 8.89
C VAL A 134 1.45 6.49 9.71
N ARG A 135 2.77 6.32 9.52
CA ARG A 135 3.78 7.16 10.18
C ARG A 135 3.68 8.62 9.75
N VAL A 136 3.49 8.88 8.45
CA VAL A 136 3.31 10.26 7.93
C VAL A 136 2.02 10.87 8.47
N ALA A 137 0.94 10.10 8.53
CA ALA A 137 -0.33 10.55 9.13
C ALA A 137 -0.16 10.97 10.60
N CYS A 138 0.55 10.17 11.42
CA CYS A 138 0.89 10.56 12.80
C CYS A 138 1.71 11.88 12.86
N GLY A 139 2.63 12.06 11.91
CA GLY A 139 3.40 13.29 11.78
C GLY A 139 2.51 14.50 11.48
N LEU A 140 1.65 14.38 10.46
CA LEU A 140 0.69 15.44 10.10
C LEU A 140 -0.25 15.76 11.26
N LEU A 141 -0.84 14.76 11.89
CA LEU A 141 -1.68 14.95 13.08
C LEU A 141 -0.93 15.61 14.25
N THR A 142 0.39 15.54 14.29
CA THR A 142 1.19 16.21 15.33
C THR A 142 1.44 17.68 14.97
N THR A 143 1.68 18.00 13.70
CA THR A 143 2.06 19.34 13.22
C THR A 143 0.87 20.21 12.87
N GLU A 144 -0.21 19.62 12.34
CA GLU A 144 -1.43 20.31 11.94
C GLU A 144 -2.47 20.21 13.09
N GLY A 145 -2.71 21.32 13.78
CA GLY A 145 -3.54 21.34 14.98
C GLY A 145 -5.03 21.06 14.73
N ASP A 146 -5.51 21.32 13.53
CA ASP A 146 -6.88 21.15 13.06
C ASP A 146 -7.12 19.81 12.34
N PHE A 147 -6.08 19.03 12.07
CA PHE A 147 -6.24 17.73 11.43
C PHE A 147 -6.73 16.69 12.45
N GLU A 148 -7.80 15.97 12.09
CA GLU A 148 -8.38 14.91 12.92
C GLU A 148 -8.37 13.53 12.26
N ASN A 149 -8.68 13.46 10.97
CA ASN A 149 -8.84 12.18 10.25
C ASN A 149 -8.01 12.18 8.96
N ILE A 150 -7.19 11.16 8.80
CA ILE A 150 -6.33 10.96 7.63
C ILE A 150 -6.58 9.57 7.07
N LEU A 151 -7.00 9.49 5.80
CA LEU A 151 -7.12 8.23 5.09
C LEU A 151 -5.74 7.80 4.59
N CYS A 152 -5.26 6.68 5.08
CA CYS A 152 -4.10 5.97 4.56
C CYS A 152 -4.57 4.83 3.66
N LEU A 153 -4.05 4.76 2.44
CA LEU A 153 -4.47 3.78 1.45
C LEU A 153 -3.26 3.28 0.67
N THR A 154 -3.26 1.98 0.34
CA THR A 154 -2.37 1.38 -0.66
C THR A 154 -3.20 0.71 -1.74
N SER A 155 -2.73 0.79 -2.98
CA SER A 155 -3.33 0.07 -4.09
C SER A 155 -2.26 -0.25 -5.13
N ASP A 156 -2.15 -1.53 -5.47
CA ASP A 156 -1.17 -2.01 -6.43
C ASP A 156 -1.76 -3.07 -7.36
N CYS A 157 -1.41 -2.96 -8.64
CA CYS A 157 -1.59 -3.97 -9.67
C CYS A 157 -0.24 -4.28 -10.30
N PHE A 158 0.03 -5.54 -10.57
CA PHE A 158 1.22 -5.92 -11.30
C PHE A 158 1.04 -5.62 -12.81
N PRO A 159 2.10 -5.18 -13.49
CA PRO A 159 2.03 -4.96 -14.93
C PRO A 159 1.78 -6.28 -15.67
N SER A 160 1.14 -6.17 -16.83
CA SER A 160 0.85 -7.33 -17.68
C SER A 160 2.11 -8.17 -17.96
N GLY A 161 2.02 -9.48 -17.77
CA GLY A 161 3.12 -10.42 -17.96
C GLY A 161 4.07 -10.53 -16.76
N ALA A 162 3.84 -9.81 -15.69
CA ALA A 162 4.62 -9.96 -14.47
C ALA A 162 4.41 -11.34 -13.83
N LYS A 163 5.42 -11.82 -13.11
CA LYS A 163 5.29 -12.99 -12.24
C LYS A 163 4.75 -12.55 -10.87
N TYR A 164 3.74 -13.25 -10.40
CA TYR A 164 3.08 -12.98 -9.10
C TYR A 164 3.77 -13.68 -7.92
N GLU A 165 4.99 -14.11 -8.12
CA GLU A 165 5.83 -14.70 -7.09
C GLU A 165 7.04 -13.81 -6.84
N GLN A 166 7.24 -13.41 -5.60
CA GLN A 166 8.35 -12.58 -5.14
C GLN A 166 8.93 -13.20 -3.88
N SER A 167 10.23 -13.42 -3.87
CA SER A 167 11.01 -13.93 -2.72
C SER A 167 10.16 -14.57 -1.60
N TYR A 168 9.77 -15.83 -1.76
CA TYR A 168 9.00 -16.61 -0.78
C TYR A 168 7.51 -16.24 -0.59
N SER A 169 6.93 -15.41 -1.45
CA SER A 169 5.53 -14.99 -1.34
C SER A 169 4.82 -15.06 -2.68
N LEU A 170 3.58 -15.54 -2.65
CA LEU A 170 2.64 -15.40 -3.76
C LEU A 170 1.85 -14.10 -3.55
N ILE A 171 1.89 -13.22 -4.53
CA ILE A 171 1.33 -11.87 -4.45
C ILE A 171 -0.06 -11.83 -5.08
N SER A 172 -0.90 -10.92 -4.62
CA SER A 172 -2.18 -10.56 -5.26
C SER A 172 -2.19 -9.07 -5.59
N ASP A 173 -2.89 -8.72 -6.66
CA ASP A 173 -3.33 -7.35 -6.88
C ASP A 173 -4.41 -6.99 -5.85
N GLY A 174 -4.39 -5.77 -5.36
CA GLY A 174 -5.35 -5.34 -4.36
C GLY A 174 -5.12 -3.95 -3.82
N ALA A 175 -6.04 -3.53 -2.97
CA ALA A 175 -5.97 -2.30 -2.22
C ALA A 175 -6.35 -2.53 -0.77
N ALA A 176 -5.79 -1.72 0.13
CA ALA A 176 -6.17 -1.69 1.53
C ALA A 176 -6.15 -0.26 2.04
N CYS A 177 -7.01 0.03 3.00
CA CYS A 177 -7.07 1.36 3.61
C CYS A 177 -7.37 1.29 5.10
N CYS A 178 -7.02 2.36 5.79
CA CYS A 178 -7.42 2.64 7.17
C CYS A 178 -7.49 4.13 7.40
N VAL A 179 -8.16 4.53 8.48
CA VAL A 179 -8.14 5.91 8.97
C VAL A 179 -7.18 6.01 10.15
N VAL A 180 -6.31 7.00 10.14
CA VAL A 180 -5.50 7.39 11.29
C VAL A 180 -6.09 8.65 11.88
N SER A 181 -6.40 8.62 13.18
CA SER A 181 -7.10 9.73 13.84
C SER A 181 -6.62 9.97 15.28
N ARG A 182 -7.12 11.06 15.89
CA ARG A 182 -6.99 11.33 17.33
C ARG A 182 -8.12 10.72 18.15
N LYS A 183 -9.18 10.20 17.50
CA LYS A 183 -10.32 9.60 18.19
C LYS A 183 -9.89 8.28 18.83
N PRO A 184 -10.23 8.02 20.10
CA PRO A 184 -9.83 6.79 20.79
C PRO A 184 -10.68 5.58 20.35
N GLU A 185 -10.71 5.33 19.03
CA GLU A 185 -11.44 4.24 18.39
C GLU A 185 -10.45 3.32 17.68
N GLY A 186 -10.73 2.03 17.64
CA GLY A 186 -9.87 1.04 17.00
C GLY A 186 -8.58 0.72 17.75
N TYR A 187 -7.46 0.71 17.06
CA TYR A 187 -6.15 0.28 17.59
C TYR A 187 -5.25 1.47 17.87
N ARG A 188 -4.82 1.62 19.13
CA ARG A 188 -3.87 2.67 19.51
C ARG A 188 -2.50 2.41 18.92
N ILE A 189 -1.91 3.41 18.27
CA ILE A 189 -0.53 3.38 17.79
C ILE A 189 0.42 3.67 18.94
N LEU A 190 1.16 2.67 19.39
CA LEU A 190 2.10 2.81 20.51
C LEU A 190 3.45 3.36 20.05
N ALA A 191 3.93 2.96 18.89
CA ALA A 191 5.17 3.45 18.30
C ALA A 191 5.17 3.22 16.79
N CYS A 192 5.89 4.09 16.07
CA CYS A 192 6.28 3.89 14.68
C CYS A 192 7.81 3.91 14.60
N HIS A 193 8.40 2.88 13.98
CA HIS A 193 9.82 2.82 13.70
C HIS A 193 10.08 2.29 12.30
N GLN A 194 11.15 2.76 11.69
CA GLN A 194 11.52 2.39 10.33
C GLN A 194 13.05 2.39 10.19
N ILE A 195 13.57 1.40 9.49
CA ILE A 195 14.97 1.30 9.10
C ILE A 195 15.02 1.27 7.58
N THR A 196 15.87 2.07 6.98
CA THR A 196 16.10 2.10 5.53
C THR A 196 17.57 1.82 5.25
N ASN A 197 17.85 0.88 4.36
CA ASN A 197 19.19 0.63 3.83
C ASN A 197 19.17 0.71 2.31
N GLY A 198 19.54 1.86 1.75
CA GLY A 198 19.57 2.07 0.31
C GLY A 198 20.58 1.17 -0.44
N ALA A 199 21.60 0.67 0.23
CA ALA A 199 22.55 -0.26 -0.37
C ALA A 199 21.93 -1.63 -0.70
N ALA A 200 20.83 -1.99 -0.03
CA ALA A 200 20.15 -3.26 -0.25
C ALA A 200 19.40 -3.33 -1.60
N VAL A 201 19.22 -2.20 -2.28
CA VAL A 201 18.47 -2.16 -3.56
C VAL A 201 19.12 -2.99 -4.67
N GLN A 202 20.44 -3.17 -4.60
CA GLN A 202 21.22 -3.96 -5.57
C GLN A 202 21.71 -5.30 -4.99
N ALA A 203 21.31 -5.62 -3.76
CA ALA A 203 21.69 -6.88 -3.13
C ALA A 203 20.96 -8.05 -3.80
N SER A 204 21.67 -9.16 -3.98
CA SER A 204 21.07 -10.43 -4.39
C SER A 204 20.11 -10.95 -3.30
N ASP A 205 19.26 -11.91 -3.68
CA ASP A 205 18.38 -12.58 -2.70
C ASP A 205 19.18 -13.27 -1.59
N GLU A 206 20.36 -13.83 -1.91
CA GLU A 206 21.26 -14.46 -0.95
C GLU A 206 21.85 -13.44 0.04
N GLU A 207 22.33 -12.30 -0.45
CA GLU A 207 22.85 -11.21 0.39
C GLU A 207 21.74 -10.62 1.27
N THR A 208 20.52 -10.48 0.73
CA THR A 208 19.35 -10.00 1.47
C THR A 208 18.97 -11.01 2.57
N ALA A 209 18.91 -12.30 2.25
CA ALA A 209 18.61 -13.34 3.23
C ALA A 209 19.65 -13.41 4.37
N ALA A 210 20.93 -13.19 4.05
CA ALA A 210 22.00 -13.22 5.04
C ALA A 210 21.86 -12.16 6.15
N VAL A 211 21.27 -11.00 5.81
CA VAL A 211 21.08 -9.89 6.76
C VAL A 211 19.65 -9.77 7.28
N TYR A 212 18.70 -10.49 6.70
CA TYR A 212 17.27 -10.36 6.98
C TYR A 212 16.94 -10.47 8.48
N PHE A 213 17.40 -11.54 9.14
CA PHE A 213 17.13 -11.74 10.55
C PHE A 213 17.76 -10.67 11.44
N THR A 214 18.90 -10.13 11.05
CA THR A 214 19.54 -9.04 11.79
C THR A 214 18.67 -7.77 11.74
N TYR A 215 18.17 -7.41 10.55
CA TYR A 215 17.26 -6.27 10.40
C TYR A 215 15.91 -6.51 11.08
N MET A 216 15.35 -7.73 10.98
CA MET A 216 14.09 -8.09 11.66
C MET A 216 14.21 -7.98 13.16
N ASN A 217 15.24 -8.56 13.76
CA ASN A 217 15.49 -8.46 15.21
C ASN A 217 15.67 -7.00 15.64
N ARG A 218 16.43 -6.24 14.86
CA ARG A 218 16.68 -4.83 15.15
C ARG A 218 15.39 -4.01 15.11
N ILE A 219 14.57 -4.12 14.03
CA ILE A 219 13.34 -3.33 13.88
C ILE A 219 12.33 -3.68 14.99
N VAL A 220 12.19 -4.96 15.35
CA VAL A 220 11.29 -5.39 16.41
C VAL A 220 11.74 -4.83 17.76
N ASN A 221 12.99 -5.03 18.14
CA ASN A 221 13.52 -4.60 19.45
C ASN A 221 13.46 -3.05 19.59
N GLU A 222 13.86 -2.32 18.56
CA GLU A 222 13.82 -0.85 18.58
C GLU A 222 12.37 -0.32 18.61
N THR A 223 11.42 -1.01 17.96
CA THR A 223 10.00 -0.64 18.00
C THR A 223 9.41 -0.90 19.38
N LEU A 224 9.67 -2.07 19.98
CA LEU A 224 9.22 -2.40 21.33
C LEU A 224 9.79 -1.42 22.36
N ALA A 225 11.08 -1.10 22.27
CA ALA A 225 11.73 -0.13 23.14
C ALA A 225 11.07 1.26 23.04
N LYS A 226 10.75 1.74 21.81
CA LYS A 226 10.00 2.99 21.60
C LYS A 226 8.60 2.93 22.18
N ALA A 227 7.93 1.78 22.10
CA ALA A 227 6.62 1.54 22.68
C ALA A 227 6.66 1.37 24.21
N LYS A 228 7.86 1.31 24.82
CA LYS A 228 8.08 0.97 26.25
C LYS A 228 7.49 -0.41 26.63
N MET A 229 7.58 -1.35 25.70
CA MET A 229 7.18 -2.75 25.87
C MET A 229 8.43 -3.62 25.98
N THR A 230 8.33 -4.69 26.76
CA THR A 230 9.39 -5.72 26.92
C THR A 230 9.00 -6.99 26.20
#